data_f98d1611a24a17734f11b2de98dec830
#
_entry.id   f98d1611a24a17734f11b2de98dec830
#
_cell.length_a   1.000
_cell.length_b   1.000
_cell.length_c   1.000
_cell.angle_alpha   90.00
_cell.angle_beta   90.00
_cell.angle_gamma   90.00
#
_symmetry.space_group_name_H-M   'P 1'
#
loop_
_entity.id
_entity.type
_entity.pdbx_description
1 polymer ?
#
loop_
_entity_poly.entity_id
_entity_poly.type
_entity_poly.pdbx_seq_one_letter_code
_entity_poly.pdbx_strand_id
1 'polypeptide(L)'
;MSKKRFLLFASLMMALTLLLAACSGDDEAKKTDKDQDKGKGKDELFVEDVEAQFPQTVSNDGEAVKDGELTVGLISDSPFEGTLNKVFYEGKPDADVMKWFDENLFDRDGDYMITNTGAAEYELSEDNKTITIKIRDGVNWHDGEPVKSTDLLYSYELLGHPDYTGTRYSFMISNVEGMEEYHNGEADTISGIEIINDKELTITYKEPAPSLLQGIWDSATPRHYVGDVTKGELTMEDLVSSEKIRTSPIGFGPYKVSKIVPGESVLYDRNDDYWRGEPALKNVALKVVSVASAIDALKRGDIDVAPELPTDQYERMIDIENAELLATLQNSYTYVGFKLGKWDEETKQNVPDPDAKLADKRVRQAMWHAMNNEAIGQKFYYGLRTPATTLIIPFFETFHDASNKGRAYDPEKAKKLLDDAGYIDVDGDGFREDPDGNEFVVNFASMSGGDIAEPLAQAYIQNWEDVGIKVQLTNGRLHEFNSFYDMLEKDDPNIDIYQGAWGTGTDPDPEGLYGRTAKFNYTRYASEENDKLLEAGNSPEAFDEDYRRDVYNKWQELMVEEVPVAPTLYRYAVHGVNKRVTNYTIDPTSEIQLYEIGVTE
;
A
#
# COMPACT_ATOMS: atom_id res chain seq x y z
N MET A 1 38.67 6.45 53.61
CA MET A 1 37.57 5.66 53.02
C MET A 1 36.96 4.81 54.11
N SER A 2 35.71 5.08 54.48
CA SER A 2 35.11 4.70 55.75
C SER A 2 34.57 3.25 55.75
N LYS A 3 34.76 2.60 56.91
CA LYS A 3 34.29 1.23 57.22
C LYS A 3 32.81 0.95 56.95
N LYS A 4 32.01 1.94 56.57
CA LYS A 4 30.57 1.81 56.22
C LYS A 4 30.31 1.29 54.78
N ARG A 5 31.29 1.35 53.86
CA ARG A 5 31.16 0.80 52.48
C ARG A 5 31.50 -0.68 52.37
N PHE A 6 32.20 -1.21 53.34
CA PHE A 6 32.57 -2.66 53.34
C PHE A 6 31.43 -3.53 53.88
N LEU A 7 30.61 -3.01 54.76
CA LEU A 7 29.47 -3.76 55.33
C LEU A 7 28.25 -3.84 54.36
N LEU A 8 28.12 -2.93 53.39
CA LEU A 8 27.08 -2.97 52.39
C LEU A 8 27.36 -3.98 51.25
N PHE A 9 28.66 -4.26 50.99
CA PHE A 9 29.03 -5.27 50.00
C PHE A 9 28.95 -6.72 50.54
N ALA A 10 29.14 -6.88 51.84
CA ALA A 10 29.06 -8.19 52.50
C ALA A 10 27.60 -8.64 52.69
N SER A 11 26.65 -7.72 52.86
CA SER A 11 25.20 -8.03 52.97
C SER A 11 24.55 -8.34 51.61
N LEU A 12 25.10 -7.82 50.50
CA LEU A 12 24.59 -8.12 49.14
C LEU A 12 25.05 -9.49 48.63
N MET A 13 26.23 -9.96 49.05
CA MET A 13 26.75 -11.31 48.70
C MET A 13 26.09 -12.45 49.51
N MET A 14 25.56 -12.15 50.69
CA MET A 14 24.87 -13.17 51.52
C MET A 14 23.41 -13.38 51.15
N ALA A 15 22.81 -12.43 50.39
CA ALA A 15 21.45 -12.54 49.85
C ALA A 15 21.42 -13.35 48.53
N LEU A 16 22.55 -13.51 47.84
CA LEU A 16 22.60 -14.22 46.55
C LEU A 16 22.89 -15.74 46.71
N THR A 17 23.28 -16.21 47.89
CA THR A 17 23.57 -17.61 48.17
C THR A 17 22.42 -18.39 48.80
N LEU A 18 21.27 -17.76 49.05
CA LEU A 18 20.06 -18.39 49.59
C LEU A 18 19.00 -18.77 48.55
N LEU A 19 19.27 -18.56 47.26
CA LEU A 19 18.35 -18.88 46.16
C LEU A 19 18.70 -20.15 45.35
N LEU A 20 19.69 -20.95 45.79
CA LEU A 20 20.16 -22.15 45.07
C LEU A 20 19.98 -23.47 45.85
N ALA A 21 19.16 -23.51 46.90
CA ALA A 21 18.91 -24.71 47.67
C ALA A 21 17.43 -24.98 47.92
N ALA A 22 16.64 -25.19 46.86
CA ALA A 22 15.29 -25.74 46.99
C ALA A 22 14.89 -26.47 45.70
N CYS A 23 15.51 -27.62 45.46
CA CYS A 23 14.97 -28.66 44.57
C CYS A 23 15.54 -29.99 44.98
N SER A 24 14.86 -30.66 45.93
CA SER A 24 14.87 -32.13 46.07
C SER A 24 13.96 -32.50 47.25
N GLY A 25 12.89 -33.24 47.01
CA GLY A 25 12.04 -33.85 48.02
C GLY A 25 10.63 -34.15 47.46
N ASP A 26 10.42 -35.42 47.06
CA ASP A 26 9.11 -36.04 46.83
C ASP A 26 8.22 -35.89 48.05
N ASP A 27 6.94 -35.55 47.86
CA ASP A 27 5.85 -36.27 48.49
C ASP A 27 4.48 -35.82 47.92
N GLU A 28 3.62 -36.81 47.67
CA GLU A 28 2.20 -36.70 47.23
C GLU A 28 1.34 -35.94 48.22
N ALA A 29 0.47 -35.01 47.75
CA ALA A 29 -0.95 -34.97 48.12
C ALA A 29 -1.72 -33.75 47.59
N LYS A 30 -2.88 -34.08 47.02
CA LYS A 30 -4.13 -33.32 46.91
C LYS A 30 -4.24 -32.19 45.88
N LYS A 31 -4.93 -32.53 44.79
CA LYS A 31 -5.64 -31.64 43.86
C LYS A 31 -6.58 -30.68 44.62
N THR A 32 -6.39 -29.40 44.41
CA THR A 32 -7.42 -28.38 44.47
C THR A 32 -7.33 -27.57 43.20
N ASP A 33 -8.37 -27.67 42.37
CA ASP A 33 -8.56 -26.83 41.20
C ASP A 33 -8.45 -25.35 41.59
N LYS A 34 -7.52 -24.67 40.96
CA LYS A 34 -7.55 -23.21 40.77
C LYS A 34 -7.30 -23.02 39.30
N ASP A 35 -8.34 -22.53 38.61
CA ASP A 35 -8.23 -21.95 37.28
C ASP A 35 -7.01 -21.00 37.26
N GLN A 36 -5.99 -21.41 36.56
CA GLN A 36 -4.94 -20.51 36.09
C GLN A 36 -5.28 -20.22 34.63
N ASP A 37 -5.70 -18.98 34.42
CA ASP A 37 -5.69 -18.33 33.14
C ASP A 37 -4.28 -18.52 32.50
N LYS A 38 -4.17 -19.56 31.67
CA LYS A 38 -3.02 -19.76 30.81
C LYS A 38 -3.26 -18.91 29.57
N GLY A 39 -2.67 -17.73 29.53
CA GLY A 39 -2.50 -17.02 28.27
C GLY A 39 -1.99 -18.01 27.20
N LYS A 40 -2.68 -18.07 26.07
CA LYS A 40 -2.26 -18.90 24.93
C LYS A 40 -0.80 -18.62 24.62
N GLY A 41 -0.01 -19.65 24.42
CA GLY A 41 1.38 -19.49 23.99
C GLY A 41 1.42 -18.84 22.60
N LYS A 42 2.48 -18.09 22.27
CA LYS A 42 2.61 -17.41 20.95
C LYS A 42 2.42 -18.37 19.78
N ASP A 43 2.83 -19.64 19.92
CA ASP A 43 2.67 -20.67 18.90
C ASP A 43 1.20 -21.13 18.70
N GLU A 44 0.27 -20.80 19.63
CA GLU A 44 -1.17 -21.09 19.53
C GLU A 44 -1.94 -19.94 18.85
N LEU A 45 -1.28 -18.81 18.53
CA LEU A 45 -1.89 -17.62 17.94
C LEU A 45 -1.62 -17.50 16.43
N PHE A 46 -0.88 -18.45 15.85
CA PHE A 46 -0.57 -18.44 14.43
C PHE A 46 -1.84 -18.65 13.58
N VAL A 47 -2.02 -17.79 12.59
CA VAL A 47 -3.07 -17.85 11.58
C VAL A 47 -2.53 -18.65 10.39
N GLU A 48 -3.07 -19.85 10.17
CA GLU A 48 -2.63 -20.72 9.05
C GLU A 48 -3.30 -20.31 7.73
N ASP A 49 -4.56 -19.90 7.80
CA ASP A 49 -5.36 -19.48 6.65
C ASP A 49 -6.19 -18.26 7.03
N VAL A 50 -5.79 -17.09 6.54
CA VAL A 50 -6.42 -15.83 6.88
C VAL A 50 -7.84 -15.76 6.32
N GLU A 51 -8.05 -16.20 5.08
CA GLU A 51 -9.35 -16.13 4.41
C GLU A 51 -10.37 -17.08 5.02
N ALA A 52 -9.93 -18.24 5.48
CA ALA A 52 -10.79 -19.17 6.21
C ALA A 52 -11.11 -18.71 7.65
N GLN A 53 -10.23 -17.92 8.27
CA GLN A 53 -10.37 -17.50 9.67
C GLN A 53 -11.12 -16.19 9.83
N PHE A 54 -11.01 -15.26 8.88
CA PHE A 54 -11.58 -13.93 8.97
C PHE A 54 -12.60 -13.70 7.87
N PRO A 55 -13.84 -13.25 8.21
CA PRO A 55 -14.79 -12.80 7.21
C PRO A 55 -14.32 -11.48 6.58
N GLN A 56 -14.85 -11.15 5.41
CA GLN A 56 -14.65 -9.84 4.78
C GLN A 56 -15.85 -8.90 4.97
N THR A 57 -16.97 -9.42 5.47
CA THR A 57 -18.19 -8.66 5.74
C THR A 57 -18.62 -8.93 7.17
N VAL A 58 -19.11 -7.90 7.86
CA VAL A 58 -19.63 -8.06 9.24
C VAL A 58 -20.78 -9.06 9.31
N SER A 59 -20.85 -9.78 10.42
CA SER A 59 -21.91 -10.78 10.65
C SER A 59 -23.25 -10.17 11.10
N ASN A 60 -23.27 -8.87 11.48
CA ASN A 60 -24.49 -8.19 11.92
C ASN A 60 -25.38 -7.86 10.72
N ASP A 61 -26.48 -8.60 10.57
CA ASP A 61 -27.56 -8.43 9.58
C ASP A 61 -28.80 -7.73 10.15
N GLY A 62 -28.69 -7.14 11.35
CA GLY A 62 -29.75 -6.42 12.02
C GLY A 62 -30.19 -5.16 11.28
N GLU A 63 -31.46 -4.77 11.43
CA GLU A 63 -32.00 -3.55 10.88
C GLU A 63 -31.32 -2.34 11.52
N ALA A 64 -30.77 -1.43 10.68
CA ALA A 64 -30.13 -0.22 11.15
C ALA A 64 -31.13 0.72 11.86
N VAL A 65 -30.70 1.28 12.99
CA VAL A 65 -31.50 2.31 13.67
C VAL A 65 -31.54 3.57 12.82
N LYS A 66 -32.71 4.20 12.80
CA LYS A 66 -32.87 5.46 12.10
C LYS A 66 -31.99 6.54 12.74
N ASP A 67 -31.34 7.35 11.89
CA ASP A 67 -30.46 8.43 12.32
C ASP A 67 -29.29 7.97 13.20
N GLY A 68 -28.73 6.78 12.92
CA GLY A 68 -27.55 6.25 13.58
C GLY A 68 -26.32 7.11 13.37
N GLU A 69 -25.34 6.98 14.29
CA GLU A 69 -24.07 7.68 14.22
C GLU A 69 -22.91 6.68 14.26
N LEU A 70 -21.89 6.91 13.43
CA LEU A 70 -20.70 6.04 13.32
C LEU A 70 -19.44 6.85 13.64
N THR A 71 -18.55 6.25 14.44
CA THR A 71 -17.21 6.81 14.66
C THR A 71 -16.15 5.91 14.01
N VAL A 72 -15.39 6.44 13.08
CA VAL A 72 -14.33 5.73 12.36
C VAL A 72 -12.97 6.25 12.80
N GLY A 73 -12.04 5.36 13.08
CA GLY A 73 -10.65 5.70 13.35
C GLY A 73 -9.88 5.93 12.04
N LEU A 74 -9.23 7.08 11.90
CA LEU A 74 -8.13 7.25 10.95
C LEU A 74 -6.86 6.81 11.69
N ILE A 75 -6.44 5.55 11.44
CA ILE A 75 -5.33 4.94 12.16
C ILE A 75 -4.02 5.40 11.52
N SER A 76 -3.40 6.41 12.11
CA SER A 76 -2.17 6.99 11.60
C SER A 76 -1.41 7.73 12.70
N ASP A 77 -0.07 7.64 12.67
CA ASP A 77 0.81 8.47 13.50
C ASP A 77 1.10 9.82 12.83
N SER A 78 0.74 9.96 11.55
CA SER A 78 0.77 11.24 10.83
C SER A 78 -0.65 11.76 10.65
N PRO A 79 -0.93 13.04 10.98
CA PRO A 79 -2.24 13.62 10.73
C PRO A 79 -2.51 13.75 9.22
N PHE A 80 -3.78 13.92 8.84
CA PHE A 80 -4.11 14.34 7.49
C PHE A 80 -3.66 15.80 7.28
N GLU A 81 -3.18 16.10 6.08
CA GLU A 81 -2.66 17.44 5.74
C GLU A 81 -3.78 18.42 5.38
N GLY A 82 -4.93 17.91 4.99
CA GLY A 82 -6.10 18.69 4.60
C GLY A 82 -6.04 19.15 3.14
N THR A 83 -5.32 18.47 2.27
CA THR A 83 -5.41 18.69 0.82
C THR A 83 -6.53 17.80 0.28
N LEU A 84 -7.77 18.25 0.42
CA LEU A 84 -8.97 17.43 0.22
C LEU A 84 -9.54 17.60 -1.20
N ASN A 85 -8.71 17.29 -2.18
CA ASN A 85 -9.09 17.19 -3.59
C ASN A 85 -8.26 16.09 -4.27
N LYS A 86 -8.91 15.26 -5.09
CA LYS A 86 -8.28 14.07 -5.69
C LYS A 86 -7.13 14.38 -6.65
N VAL A 87 -7.12 15.58 -7.27
CA VAL A 87 -6.02 16.02 -8.14
C VAL A 87 -4.75 16.32 -7.34
N PHE A 88 -4.86 16.82 -6.10
CA PHE A 88 -3.75 17.43 -5.37
C PHE A 88 -3.28 16.69 -4.13
N TYR A 89 -4.10 15.80 -3.53
CA TYR A 89 -3.68 15.10 -2.31
C TYR A 89 -2.50 14.17 -2.57
N GLU A 90 -1.67 13.94 -1.57
CA GLU A 90 -0.51 13.04 -1.65
C GLU A 90 -0.60 11.89 -0.64
N GLY A 91 -1.10 12.18 0.56
CA GLY A 91 -1.12 11.21 1.66
C GLY A 91 -2.39 10.35 1.75
N LYS A 92 -2.24 9.08 2.14
CA LYS A 92 -3.38 8.19 2.45
C LYS A 92 -4.36 8.79 3.49
N PRO A 93 -3.92 9.51 4.55
CA PRO A 93 -4.87 10.14 5.49
C PRO A 93 -5.86 11.10 4.84
N ASP A 94 -5.43 11.88 3.83
CA ASP A 94 -6.33 12.76 3.09
C ASP A 94 -7.30 11.97 2.20
N ALA A 95 -6.84 10.87 1.58
CA ALA A 95 -7.70 9.95 0.82
C ALA A 95 -8.79 9.33 1.71
N ASP A 96 -8.44 8.89 2.91
CA ASP A 96 -9.38 8.32 3.88
C ASP A 96 -10.43 9.35 4.35
N VAL A 97 -10.06 10.63 4.43
CA VAL A 97 -11.01 11.74 4.67
C VAL A 97 -11.94 11.91 3.48
N MET A 98 -11.40 11.94 2.25
CA MET A 98 -12.21 12.18 1.04
C MET A 98 -13.20 11.07 0.75
N LYS A 99 -12.88 9.82 1.07
CA LYS A 99 -13.73 8.64 0.85
C LYS A 99 -15.18 8.82 1.33
N TRP A 100 -15.42 9.62 2.36
CA TRP A 100 -16.74 9.80 2.96
C TRP A 100 -17.61 10.84 2.23
N PHE A 101 -16.99 11.83 1.57
CA PHE A 101 -17.74 12.92 0.97
C PHE A 101 -17.63 13.00 -0.56
N ASP A 102 -16.63 12.34 -1.15
CA ASP A 102 -16.41 12.43 -2.60
C ASP A 102 -16.25 11.04 -3.22
N GLU A 103 -16.84 10.86 -4.40
CA GLU A 103 -16.86 9.62 -5.14
C GLU A 103 -16.08 9.74 -6.46
N ASN A 104 -15.84 8.60 -7.08
CA ASN A 104 -15.47 8.49 -8.48
C ASN A 104 -16.74 8.41 -9.35
N LEU A 105 -16.63 8.73 -10.63
CA LEU A 105 -17.75 8.61 -11.55
C LEU A 105 -18.11 7.14 -11.85
N PHE A 106 -17.14 6.26 -11.80
CA PHE A 106 -17.34 4.82 -12.02
C PHE A 106 -17.18 4.01 -10.74
N ASP A 107 -17.99 2.97 -10.60
CA ASP A 107 -17.69 1.86 -9.73
C ASP A 107 -16.66 0.95 -10.41
N ARG A 108 -16.08 0.03 -9.66
CA ARG A 108 -15.15 -0.98 -10.16
C ARG A 108 -15.60 -2.37 -9.71
N ASP A 109 -15.34 -3.37 -10.55
CA ASP A 109 -15.54 -4.77 -10.22
C ASP A 109 -14.35 -5.35 -9.43
N GLY A 110 -14.37 -6.67 -9.20
CA GLY A 110 -13.32 -7.37 -8.45
C GLY A 110 -11.93 -7.31 -9.09
N ASP A 111 -11.85 -7.09 -10.41
CA ASP A 111 -10.61 -6.90 -11.16
C ASP A 111 -10.25 -5.41 -11.34
N TYR A 112 -10.94 -4.53 -10.61
CA TYR A 112 -10.78 -3.07 -10.65
C TYR A 112 -11.09 -2.42 -12.00
N MET A 113 -11.76 -3.14 -12.90
CA MET A 113 -12.27 -2.59 -14.14
C MET A 113 -13.44 -1.66 -13.85
N ILE A 114 -13.49 -0.50 -14.55
CA ILE A 114 -14.65 0.40 -14.43
C ILE A 114 -15.92 -0.28 -14.91
N THR A 115 -17.02 -0.01 -14.21
CA THR A 115 -18.35 -0.54 -14.54
C THR A 115 -19.35 0.56 -14.81
N ASN A 116 -20.49 0.19 -15.38
CA ASN A 116 -21.61 1.10 -15.66
C ASN A 116 -22.61 1.22 -14.50
N THR A 117 -22.22 0.90 -13.25
CA THR A 117 -23.06 0.99 -12.05
C THR A 117 -22.82 2.27 -11.25
N GLY A 118 -21.75 3.01 -11.54
CA GLY A 118 -21.36 4.25 -10.90
C GLY A 118 -22.23 5.46 -11.27
N ALA A 119 -21.79 6.65 -10.90
CA ALA A 119 -22.41 7.93 -11.22
C ALA A 119 -22.37 8.26 -12.72
N ALA A 120 -21.57 7.55 -13.50
CA ALA A 120 -21.52 7.63 -14.96
C ALA A 120 -21.56 6.24 -15.61
N GLU A 121 -21.89 6.25 -16.90
CA GLU A 121 -21.78 5.11 -17.81
C GLU A 121 -20.72 5.42 -18.86
N TYR A 122 -20.08 4.38 -19.39
CA TYR A 122 -19.11 4.54 -20.47
C TYR A 122 -19.40 3.60 -21.63
N GLU A 123 -18.94 4.01 -22.81
CA GLU A 123 -18.88 3.21 -24.02
C GLU A 123 -17.52 3.38 -24.68
N LEU A 124 -16.85 2.28 -25.02
CA LEU A 124 -15.56 2.28 -25.69
C LEU A 124 -15.77 2.10 -27.20
N SER A 125 -15.04 2.87 -28.02
CA SER A 125 -15.06 2.73 -29.49
C SER A 125 -14.50 1.38 -29.94
N GLU A 126 -14.84 0.95 -31.16
CA GLU A 126 -14.40 -0.34 -31.74
C GLU A 126 -12.86 -0.47 -31.83
N ASP A 127 -12.15 0.65 -31.96
CA ASP A 127 -10.67 0.71 -32.00
C ASP A 127 -10.03 0.88 -30.61
N ASN A 128 -10.85 0.88 -29.55
CA ASN A 128 -10.45 1.06 -28.16
C ASN A 128 -9.69 2.37 -27.87
N LYS A 129 -9.81 3.39 -28.73
CA LYS A 129 -9.11 4.67 -28.57
C LYS A 129 -9.95 5.77 -27.96
N THR A 130 -11.27 5.69 -28.09
CA THR A 130 -12.17 6.74 -27.62
C THR A 130 -13.15 6.17 -26.61
N ILE A 131 -13.18 6.75 -25.42
CA ILE A 131 -14.20 6.46 -24.42
C ILE A 131 -15.22 7.60 -24.38
N THR A 132 -16.49 7.25 -24.52
CA THR A 132 -17.62 8.15 -24.29
C THR A 132 -18.08 7.99 -22.85
N ILE A 133 -18.17 9.08 -22.10
CA ILE A 133 -18.58 9.09 -20.69
C ILE A 133 -19.88 9.89 -20.57
N LYS A 134 -20.90 9.29 -19.95
CA LYS A 134 -22.21 9.89 -19.73
C LYS A 134 -22.55 9.91 -18.25
N ILE A 135 -22.55 11.09 -17.64
CA ILE A 135 -22.92 11.31 -16.24
C ILE A 135 -24.43 11.19 -16.08
N ARG A 136 -24.88 10.41 -15.09
CA ARG A 136 -26.31 10.18 -14.83
C ARG A 136 -27.01 11.46 -14.40
N ASP A 137 -28.30 11.55 -14.72
CA ASP A 137 -29.17 12.56 -14.15
C ASP A 137 -29.33 12.37 -12.63
N GLY A 138 -29.46 13.46 -11.90
CA GLY A 138 -29.62 13.43 -10.43
C GLY A 138 -28.30 13.34 -9.65
N VAL A 139 -27.14 13.16 -10.30
CA VAL A 139 -25.84 13.31 -9.66
C VAL A 139 -25.54 14.79 -9.49
N ASN A 140 -25.55 15.25 -8.21
CA ASN A 140 -25.35 16.65 -7.85
C ASN A 140 -24.25 16.80 -6.81
N TRP A 141 -23.50 17.89 -6.91
CA TRP A 141 -22.58 18.33 -5.87
C TRP A 141 -23.34 18.64 -4.57
N HIS A 142 -22.64 18.69 -3.45
CA HIS A 142 -23.24 18.94 -2.13
C HIS A 142 -23.93 20.31 -1.98
N ASP A 143 -23.62 21.25 -2.86
CA ASP A 143 -24.27 22.56 -2.92
C ASP A 143 -25.56 22.57 -3.80
N GLY A 144 -25.86 21.41 -4.41
CA GLY A 144 -27.06 21.21 -5.24
C GLY A 144 -26.86 21.45 -6.74
N GLU A 145 -25.71 21.97 -7.17
CA GLU A 145 -25.38 22.09 -8.59
C GLU A 145 -25.15 20.70 -9.22
N PRO A 146 -25.61 20.45 -10.47
CA PRO A 146 -25.38 19.17 -11.12
C PRO A 146 -23.92 18.96 -11.43
N VAL A 147 -23.43 17.71 -11.27
CA VAL A 147 -22.13 17.31 -11.79
C VAL A 147 -22.18 17.30 -13.31
N LYS A 148 -21.22 17.99 -13.95
CA LYS A 148 -21.17 18.20 -15.40
C LYS A 148 -19.94 17.57 -16.04
N SER A 149 -20.02 17.28 -17.33
CA SER A 149 -18.89 16.85 -18.16
C SER A 149 -17.71 17.83 -18.11
N THR A 150 -18.00 19.13 -17.97
CA THR A 150 -16.98 20.18 -17.79
C THR A 150 -16.25 20.12 -16.45
N ASP A 151 -16.81 19.47 -15.43
CA ASP A 151 -16.13 19.27 -14.16
C ASP A 151 -15.09 18.13 -14.26
N LEU A 152 -15.37 17.09 -15.07
CA LEU A 152 -14.38 16.06 -15.38
C LEU A 152 -13.28 16.62 -16.30
N LEU A 153 -13.64 17.35 -17.37
CA LEU A 153 -12.66 18.06 -18.20
C LEU A 153 -11.74 18.93 -17.34
N TYR A 154 -12.30 19.64 -16.36
CA TYR A 154 -11.50 20.50 -15.48
C TYR A 154 -10.45 19.73 -14.68
N SER A 155 -10.73 18.51 -14.23
CA SER A 155 -9.73 17.66 -13.60
C SER A 155 -8.56 17.32 -14.55
N TYR A 156 -8.85 17.01 -15.82
CA TYR A 156 -7.80 16.81 -16.83
C TYR A 156 -7.01 18.09 -17.13
N GLU A 157 -7.70 19.25 -17.19
CA GLU A 157 -7.04 20.56 -17.36
C GLU A 157 -6.12 20.88 -16.17
N LEU A 158 -6.52 20.54 -14.94
CA LEU A 158 -5.68 20.72 -13.75
C LEU A 158 -4.46 19.80 -13.77
N LEU A 159 -4.65 18.51 -14.08
CA LEU A 159 -3.56 17.51 -14.16
C LEU A 159 -2.55 17.85 -15.27
N GLY A 160 -3.06 18.32 -16.42
CA GLY A 160 -2.23 18.72 -17.56
C GLY A 160 -1.70 20.15 -17.49
N HIS A 161 -2.07 20.95 -16.49
CA HIS A 161 -1.65 22.35 -16.43
C HIS A 161 -0.12 22.48 -16.35
N PRO A 162 0.52 23.45 -17.07
CA PRO A 162 1.97 23.66 -17.01
C PRO A 162 2.52 23.88 -15.60
N ASP A 163 1.74 24.48 -14.70
CA ASP A 163 2.10 24.73 -13.31
C ASP A 163 1.73 23.58 -12.37
N TYR A 164 1.27 22.43 -12.87
CA TYR A 164 0.96 21.28 -12.04
C TYR A 164 2.24 20.62 -11.52
N THR A 165 2.39 20.58 -10.20
CA THR A 165 3.57 19.98 -9.52
C THR A 165 3.27 18.68 -8.81
N GLY A 166 2.01 18.21 -8.85
CA GLY A 166 1.59 16.97 -8.20
C GLY A 166 2.11 15.70 -8.91
N THR A 167 1.80 14.57 -8.32
CA THR A 167 2.37 13.25 -8.73
C THR A 167 1.48 12.47 -9.72
N ARG A 168 0.32 13.01 -10.14
CA ARG A 168 -0.70 12.25 -10.90
C ARG A 168 -0.67 12.46 -12.42
N TYR A 169 0.26 13.26 -12.93
CA TYR A 169 0.51 13.31 -14.37
C TYR A 169 1.23 12.02 -14.78
N SER A 170 0.45 11.01 -15.10
CA SER A 170 0.91 9.66 -15.43
C SER A 170 0.78 9.37 -16.94
N PHE A 171 1.21 8.17 -17.37
CA PHE A 171 0.98 7.68 -18.73
C PHE A 171 -0.50 7.79 -19.13
N MET A 172 -1.43 7.44 -18.25
CA MET A 172 -2.88 7.51 -18.53
C MET A 172 -3.37 8.92 -18.85
N ILE A 173 -2.74 9.93 -18.26
CA ILE A 173 -3.04 11.34 -18.54
C ILE A 173 -2.31 11.80 -19.80
N SER A 174 -1.02 11.53 -19.93
CA SER A 174 -0.21 11.95 -21.08
C SER A 174 -0.59 11.25 -22.39
N ASN A 175 -1.22 10.07 -22.32
CA ASN A 175 -1.74 9.34 -23.47
C ASN A 175 -3.02 9.95 -24.08
N VAL A 176 -3.66 10.93 -23.42
CA VAL A 176 -4.78 11.68 -24.03
C VAL A 176 -4.24 12.53 -25.17
N GLU A 177 -4.91 12.51 -26.34
CA GLU A 177 -4.51 13.32 -27.50
C GLU A 177 -4.48 14.82 -27.14
N GLY A 178 -3.37 15.51 -27.49
CA GLY A 178 -3.14 16.92 -27.21
C GLY A 178 -2.80 17.26 -25.75
N MET A 179 -2.69 16.27 -24.87
CA MET A 179 -2.37 16.50 -23.46
C MET A 179 -0.91 16.99 -23.27
N GLU A 180 0.03 16.46 -24.02
CA GLU A 180 1.44 16.86 -23.91
C GLU A 180 1.65 18.30 -24.40
N GLU A 181 1.00 18.68 -25.51
CA GLU A 181 1.02 20.06 -26.02
C GLU A 181 0.40 21.04 -25.02
N TYR A 182 -0.69 20.63 -24.37
CA TYR A 182 -1.32 21.43 -23.31
C TYR A 182 -0.39 21.55 -22.09
N HIS A 183 0.19 20.44 -21.63
CA HIS A 183 1.10 20.41 -20.49
C HIS A 183 2.36 21.27 -20.70
N ASN A 184 2.89 21.28 -21.92
CA ASN A 184 4.05 22.10 -22.29
C ASN A 184 3.70 23.58 -22.53
N GLY A 185 2.41 23.96 -22.45
CA GLY A 185 1.95 25.32 -22.75
C GLY A 185 1.97 25.67 -24.24
N GLU A 186 1.97 24.67 -25.11
CA GLU A 186 1.96 24.82 -26.57
C GLU A 186 0.52 24.86 -27.13
N ALA A 187 -0.48 24.44 -26.35
CA ALA A 187 -1.89 24.49 -26.67
C ALA A 187 -2.72 25.05 -25.50
N ASP A 188 -3.80 25.75 -25.80
CA ASP A 188 -4.75 26.30 -24.80
C ASP A 188 -5.81 25.28 -24.37
N THR A 189 -5.94 24.14 -25.05
CA THR A 189 -6.95 23.11 -24.82
C THR A 189 -6.40 21.72 -25.09
N ILE A 190 -7.01 20.71 -24.47
CA ILE A 190 -6.68 19.30 -24.68
C ILE A 190 -7.54 18.79 -25.85
N SER A 191 -6.94 18.60 -27.03
CA SER A 191 -7.68 18.30 -28.27
C SER A 191 -8.40 16.95 -28.24
N GLY A 192 -7.95 15.99 -27.43
CA GLY A 192 -8.54 14.68 -27.28
C GLY A 192 -9.79 14.64 -26.39
N ILE A 193 -10.19 15.76 -25.76
CA ILE A 193 -11.40 15.80 -24.92
C ILE A 193 -12.43 16.71 -25.58
N GLU A 194 -13.59 16.13 -25.95
CA GLU A 194 -14.69 16.85 -26.56
C GLU A 194 -15.94 16.82 -25.67
N ILE A 195 -16.46 18.00 -25.33
CA ILE A 195 -17.74 18.15 -24.60
C ILE A 195 -18.89 18.04 -25.59
N ILE A 196 -19.68 16.97 -25.47
CA ILE A 196 -20.89 16.78 -26.32
C ILE A 196 -22.06 17.58 -25.76
N ASN A 197 -22.26 17.54 -24.44
CA ASN A 197 -23.25 18.32 -23.70
C ASN A 197 -22.90 18.34 -22.20
N ASP A 198 -23.73 18.98 -21.37
CA ASP A 198 -23.48 19.12 -19.93
C ASP A 198 -23.26 17.79 -19.18
N LYS A 199 -23.70 16.65 -19.74
CA LYS A 199 -23.61 15.33 -19.10
C LYS A 199 -22.75 14.35 -19.88
N GLU A 200 -22.21 14.71 -21.03
CA GLU A 200 -21.56 13.77 -21.93
C GLU A 200 -20.31 14.39 -22.54
N LEU A 201 -19.23 13.64 -22.52
CA LEU A 201 -17.96 13.97 -23.16
C LEU A 201 -17.31 12.72 -23.75
N THR A 202 -16.37 12.94 -24.67
CA THR A 202 -15.48 11.90 -25.17
C THR A 202 -14.04 12.21 -24.78
N ILE A 203 -13.25 11.15 -24.55
CA ILE A 203 -11.80 11.24 -24.34
C ILE A 203 -11.16 10.30 -25.37
N THR A 204 -10.31 10.86 -26.23
CA THR A 204 -9.56 10.14 -27.25
C THR A 204 -8.10 10.02 -26.82
N TYR A 205 -7.58 8.79 -26.88
CA TYR A 205 -6.22 8.47 -26.51
C TYR A 205 -5.34 8.28 -27.77
N LYS A 206 -4.06 8.59 -27.67
CA LYS A 206 -3.08 8.38 -28.74
C LYS A 206 -2.98 6.91 -29.10
N GLU A 207 -2.89 6.06 -28.08
CA GLU A 207 -2.78 4.61 -28.20
C GLU A 207 -3.79 3.90 -27.30
N PRO A 208 -4.45 2.85 -27.79
CA PRO A 208 -5.31 2.05 -26.94
C PRO A 208 -4.46 1.20 -26.00
N ALA A 209 -4.83 1.15 -24.73
CA ALA A 209 -4.16 0.32 -23.72
C ALA A 209 -5.20 -0.30 -22.79
N PRO A 210 -5.09 -1.58 -22.40
CA PRO A 210 -5.99 -2.22 -21.43
C PRO A 210 -6.11 -1.48 -20.13
N SER A 211 -5.01 -0.88 -19.66
CA SER A 211 -4.93 -0.04 -18.46
C SER A 211 -5.90 1.15 -18.47
N LEU A 212 -6.45 1.54 -19.64
CA LEU A 212 -7.49 2.58 -19.74
C LEU A 212 -8.69 2.28 -18.86
N LEU A 213 -9.13 1.02 -18.81
CA LEU A 213 -10.34 0.64 -18.06
C LEU A 213 -10.10 0.47 -16.56
N GLN A 214 -8.85 0.34 -16.13
CA GLN A 214 -8.46 0.25 -14.71
C GLN A 214 -7.95 1.58 -14.17
N GLY A 215 -7.16 2.31 -14.97
CA GLY A 215 -6.44 3.52 -14.56
C GLY A 215 -7.02 4.85 -15.07
N ILE A 216 -8.17 4.85 -15.76
CA ILE A 216 -8.79 6.09 -16.22
C ILE A 216 -9.01 7.07 -15.06
N TRP A 217 -8.71 8.36 -15.30
CA TRP A 217 -9.07 9.40 -14.36
C TRP A 217 -10.55 9.71 -14.44
N ASP A 218 -11.29 9.31 -13.41
CA ASP A 218 -12.75 9.38 -13.32
C ASP A 218 -13.25 10.26 -12.16
N SER A 219 -12.37 11.11 -11.63
CA SER A 219 -12.71 12.04 -10.55
C SER A 219 -12.95 13.44 -11.10
N ALA A 220 -14.16 13.95 -10.93
CA ALA A 220 -14.54 15.31 -11.32
C ALA A 220 -14.11 16.34 -10.26
N THR A 221 -13.86 17.58 -10.68
CA THR A 221 -13.57 18.71 -9.78
C THR A 221 -14.62 19.80 -10.00
N PRO A 222 -15.32 20.28 -8.94
CA PRO A 222 -16.42 21.23 -9.06
C PRO A 222 -15.93 22.64 -9.44
N ARG A 223 -15.73 22.86 -10.74
CA ARG A 223 -15.17 24.10 -11.29
C ARG A 223 -15.88 25.35 -10.81
N HIS A 224 -17.24 25.31 -10.75
CA HIS A 224 -18.07 26.41 -10.28
C HIS A 224 -17.81 26.79 -8.83
N TYR A 225 -17.39 25.80 -8.01
CA TYR A 225 -17.13 25.99 -6.59
C TYR A 225 -15.70 26.40 -6.31
N VAL A 226 -14.72 25.65 -6.83
CA VAL A 226 -13.31 25.88 -6.49
C VAL A 226 -12.70 27.07 -7.22
N GLY A 227 -13.27 27.50 -8.36
CA GLY A 227 -12.74 28.54 -9.25
C GLY A 227 -12.00 27.93 -10.44
N ASP A 228 -11.49 28.78 -11.32
CA ASP A 228 -11.00 28.39 -12.65
C ASP A 228 -9.60 28.94 -12.92
N VAL A 229 -8.58 28.07 -12.82
CA VAL A 229 -7.17 28.43 -13.11
C VAL A 229 -6.94 28.65 -14.60
N THR A 230 -7.68 27.97 -15.48
CA THR A 230 -7.48 28.06 -16.94
C THR A 230 -7.92 29.40 -17.50
N LYS A 231 -8.77 30.15 -16.78
CA LYS A 231 -9.18 31.52 -17.12
C LYS A 231 -8.30 32.60 -16.48
N GLY A 232 -7.30 32.21 -15.69
CA GLY A 232 -6.45 33.14 -14.95
C GLY A 232 -7.20 33.87 -13.81
N GLU A 233 -8.30 33.29 -13.31
CA GLU A 233 -9.06 33.82 -12.17
C GLU A 233 -8.26 33.67 -10.86
N LEU A 234 -7.47 32.59 -10.77
CA LEU A 234 -6.57 32.25 -9.66
C LEU A 234 -5.39 31.44 -10.18
N THR A 235 -4.32 31.40 -9.41
CA THR A 235 -3.17 30.54 -9.68
C THR A 235 -3.42 29.11 -9.17
N MET A 236 -2.58 28.15 -9.58
CA MET A 236 -2.61 26.79 -9.03
C MET A 236 -2.34 26.78 -7.52
N GLU A 237 -1.42 27.62 -7.05
CA GLU A 237 -1.09 27.78 -5.61
C GLU A 237 -2.30 28.36 -4.84
N ASP A 238 -3.00 29.38 -5.39
CA ASP A 238 -4.21 29.94 -4.78
C ASP A 238 -5.31 28.86 -4.66
N LEU A 239 -5.47 28.01 -5.68
CA LEU A 239 -6.45 26.92 -5.67
C LEU A 239 -6.14 25.91 -4.57
N VAL A 240 -4.93 25.37 -4.53
CA VAL A 240 -4.52 24.33 -3.57
C VAL A 240 -4.57 24.84 -2.12
N SER A 241 -4.27 26.13 -1.90
CA SER A 241 -4.30 26.75 -0.57
C SER A 241 -5.68 27.26 -0.14
N SER A 242 -6.69 27.21 -1.04
CA SER A 242 -8.02 27.75 -0.77
C SER A 242 -8.76 27.01 0.33
N GLU A 243 -9.66 27.72 1.03
CA GLU A 243 -10.59 27.10 2.00
C GLU A 243 -11.46 26.01 1.36
N LYS A 244 -11.77 26.14 0.07
CA LYS A 244 -12.60 25.21 -0.68
C LYS A 244 -11.94 23.85 -0.92
N ILE A 245 -10.63 23.81 -0.88
CA ILE A 245 -9.84 22.57 -0.90
C ILE A 245 -9.53 22.11 0.52
N ARG A 246 -9.22 23.06 1.45
CA ARG A 246 -8.59 22.73 2.73
C ARG A 246 -9.56 22.50 3.89
N THR A 247 -10.64 23.29 3.97
CA THR A 247 -11.50 23.32 5.17
C THR A 247 -13.00 23.23 4.87
N SER A 248 -13.39 23.45 3.63
CA SER A 248 -14.79 23.42 3.20
C SER A 248 -14.94 22.72 1.85
N PRO A 249 -14.35 21.53 1.65
CA PRO A 249 -14.48 20.82 0.38
C PRO A 249 -15.91 20.34 0.17
N ILE A 250 -16.33 20.26 -1.09
CA ILE A 250 -17.54 19.57 -1.50
C ILE A 250 -17.21 18.39 -2.42
N GLY A 251 -18.05 17.38 -2.40
CA GLY A 251 -18.07 16.25 -3.30
C GLY A 251 -19.49 15.96 -3.76
N PHE A 252 -19.74 14.80 -4.30
CA PHE A 252 -21.07 14.28 -4.65
C PHE A 252 -21.39 12.94 -3.98
N GLY A 253 -20.62 12.60 -2.94
CA GLY A 253 -20.77 11.37 -2.17
C GLY A 253 -21.90 11.40 -1.14
N PRO A 254 -22.06 10.30 -0.35
CA PRO A 254 -23.18 10.09 0.56
C PRO A 254 -23.19 11.00 1.79
N TYR A 255 -22.07 11.62 2.14
CA TYR A 255 -21.97 12.49 3.30
C TYR A 255 -21.31 13.82 2.95
N LYS A 256 -21.69 14.90 3.64
CA LYS A 256 -21.19 16.27 3.45
C LYS A 256 -20.26 16.63 4.60
N VAL A 257 -19.12 17.24 4.31
CA VAL A 257 -18.25 17.77 5.37
C VAL A 257 -18.95 18.88 6.13
N SER A 258 -19.17 18.70 7.42
CA SER A 258 -19.78 19.69 8.31
C SER A 258 -18.77 20.42 9.18
N LYS A 259 -17.67 19.76 9.56
CA LYS A 259 -16.61 20.38 10.35
C LYS A 259 -15.28 19.64 10.17
N ILE A 260 -14.22 20.39 9.98
CA ILE A 260 -12.84 19.90 10.03
C ILE A 260 -12.14 20.51 11.25
N VAL A 261 -11.49 19.65 12.06
CA VAL A 261 -10.49 20.06 13.04
C VAL A 261 -9.15 19.56 12.49
N PRO A 262 -8.31 20.46 11.97
CA PRO A 262 -7.09 20.09 11.25
C PRO A 262 -6.22 19.10 12.04
N GLY A 263 -5.86 17.99 11.40
CA GLY A 263 -5.02 16.95 11.98
C GLY A 263 -5.65 16.14 13.14
N GLU A 264 -6.93 16.36 13.47
CA GLU A 264 -7.58 15.71 14.62
C GLU A 264 -8.85 14.94 14.22
N SER A 265 -9.78 15.58 13.50
CA SER A 265 -11.06 14.96 13.18
C SER A 265 -11.79 15.65 12.04
N VAL A 266 -12.67 14.90 11.38
CA VAL A 266 -13.65 15.41 10.42
C VAL A 266 -15.03 14.89 10.79
N LEU A 267 -16.03 15.79 10.80
CA LEU A 267 -17.43 15.45 10.99
C LEU A 267 -18.17 15.58 9.67
N TYR A 268 -19.02 14.62 9.41
CA TYR A 268 -19.84 14.56 8.21
C TYR A 268 -21.31 14.46 8.59
N ASP A 269 -22.14 15.17 7.86
CA ASP A 269 -23.60 15.09 7.92
C ASP A 269 -24.12 14.33 6.70
N ARG A 270 -25.22 13.64 6.82
CA ARG A 270 -25.87 12.92 5.73
C ARG A 270 -26.20 13.83 4.55
N ASN A 271 -25.97 13.35 3.34
CA ASN A 271 -26.47 13.95 2.11
C ASN A 271 -27.85 13.37 1.80
N ASP A 272 -28.92 14.05 2.25
CA ASP A 272 -30.30 13.57 2.05
C ASP A 272 -30.70 13.51 0.55
N ASP A 273 -29.98 14.23 -0.33
CA ASP A 273 -30.18 14.26 -1.78
C ASP A 273 -29.17 13.38 -2.55
N TYR A 274 -28.58 12.38 -1.88
CA TYR A 274 -27.61 11.51 -2.50
C TYR A 274 -28.24 10.70 -3.63
N TRP A 275 -27.58 10.63 -4.77
CA TRP A 275 -28.13 10.09 -6.01
C TRP A 275 -28.49 8.59 -5.96
N ARG A 276 -27.87 7.79 -5.07
CA ARG A 276 -28.21 6.37 -4.85
C ARG A 276 -29.33 6.17 -3.83
N GLY A 277 -29.76 7.20 -3.13
CA GLY A 277 -30.76 7.12 -2.07
C GLY A 277 -30.25 7.70 -0.74
N GLU A 278 -31.15 7.79 0.24
CA GLU A 278 -30.84 8.36 1.56
C GLU A 278 -29.85 7.43 2.32
N PRO A 279 -28.65 7.93 2.72
CA PRO A 279 -27.72 7.12 3.51
C PRO A 279 -28.28 6.74 4.88
N ALA A 280 -27.93 5.55 5.38
CA ALA A 280 -28.49 4.99 6.60
C ALA A 280 -28.06 5.77 7.86
N LEU A 281 -26.84 6.27 7.92
CA LEU A 281 -26.33 7.05 9.05
C LEU A 281 -26.68 8.52 8.91
N LYS A 282 -26.98 9.18 10.03
CA LYS A 282 -27.17 10.62 10.10
C LYS A 282 -25.85 11.38 10.10
N ASN A 283 -24.89 10.88 10.87
CA ASN A 283 -23.57 11.50 11.04
C ASN A 283 -22.47 10.45 11.02
N VAL A 284 -21.32 10.84 10.48
CA VAL A 284 -20.08 10.08 10.58
C VAL A 284 -19.01 10.99 11.20
N ALA A 285 -18.27 10.47 12.17
CA ALA A 285 -17.10 11.14 12.75
C ALA A 285 -15.83 10.35 12.41
N LEU A 286 -14.92 10.95 11.67
CA LEU A 286 -13.57 10.41 11.46
C LEU A 286 -12.63 11.04 12.49
N LYS A 287 -11.96 10.22 13.30
CA LYS A 287 -11.03 10.66 14.34
C LYS A 287 -9.63 10.11 14.09
N VAL A 288 -8.62 10.97 14.14
CA VAL A 288 -7.22 10.54 14.11
C VAL A 288 -6.91 9.78 15.39
N VAL A 289 -6.41 8.55 15.23
CA VAL A 289 -6.03 7.66 16.32
C VAL A 289 -4.64 7.11 16.01
N SER A 290 -3.70 7.24 16.94
CA SER A 290 -2.36 6.69 16.75
C SER A 290 -2.39 5.17 16.61
N VAL A 291 -1.47 4.61 15.83
CA VAL A 291 -1.33 3.16 15.62
C VAL A 291 -1.25 2.42 16.96
N ALA A 292 -0.48 2.93 17.92
CA ALA A 292 -0.34 2.32 19.25
C ALA A 292 -1.63 2.31 20.07
N SER A 293 -2.58 3.23 19.81
CA SER A 293 -3.83 3.40 20.57
C SER A 293 -5.04 2.75 19.92
N ALA A 294 -4.94 2.33 18.65
CA ALA A 294 -6.08 1.89 17.83
C ALA A 294 -6.88 0.74 18.46
N ILE A 295 -6.19 -0.31 18.90
CA ILE A 295 -6.80 -1.48 19.53
C ILE A 295 -7.54 -1.10 20.82
N ASP A 296 -6.93 -0.27 21.65
CA ASP A 296 -7.55 0.15 22.91
C ASP A 296 -8.72 1.12 22.69
N ALA A 297 -8.66 1.98 21.68
CA ALA A 297 -9.77 2.86 21.30
C ALA A 297 -11.01 2.04 20.86
N LEU A 298 -10.79 1.00 20.03
CA LEU A 298 -11.84 0.08 19.61
C LEU A 298 -12.42 -0.71 20.81
N LYS A 299 -11.57 -1.25 21.69
CA LYS A 299 -11.98 -1.96 22.92
C LYS A 299 -12.86 -1.11 23.84
N ARG A 300 -12.55 0.20 23.97
CA ARG A 300 -13.34 1.13 24.79
C ARG A 300 -14.60 1.63 24.10
N GLY A 301 -14.75 1.40 22.79
CA GLY A 301 -15.85 1.96 22.00
C GLY A 301 -15.68 3.46 21.71
N ASP A 302 -14.45 3.99 21.77
CA ASP A 302 -14.13 5.38 21.35
C ASP A 302 -14.25 5.55 19.83
N ILE A 303 -14.08 4.44 19.10
CA ILE A 303 -14.32 4.27 17.67
C ILE A 303 -15.10 2.98 17.43
N ASP A 304 -15.93 2.96 16.40
CA ASP A 304 -16.71 1.79 15.96
C ASP A 304 -15.98 0.98 14.90
N VAL A 305 -15.21 1.65 14.05
CA VAL A 305 -14.42 1.03 12.99
C VAL A 305 -12.98 1.46 13.12
N ALA A 306 -12.08 0.49 13.14
CA ALA A 306 -10.64 0.67 13.08
C ALA A 306 -10.11 0.00 11.81
N PRO A 307 -10.00 0.73 10.69
CA PRO A 307 -9.37 0.20 9.47
C PRO A 307 -7.88 -0.07 9.69
N GLU A 308 -7.39 -1.16 9.11
CA GLU A 308 -5.96 -1.48 9.07
C GLU A 308 -5.26 -1.50 10.43
N LEU A 309 -5.81 -2.28 11.38
CA LEU A 309 -5.15 -2.54 12.67
C LEU A 309 -3.73 -3.12 12.48
N PRO A 310 -2.77 -2.77 13.36
CA PRO A 310 -1.37 -3.19 13.23
C PRO A 310 -1.21 -4.72 13.41
N THR A 311 -0.93 -5.44 12.34
CA THR A 311 -0.86 -6.91 12.32
C THR A 311 0.23 -7.52 13.21
N ASP A 312 1.28 -6.76 13.54
CA ASP A 312 2.30 -7.12 14.52
C ASP A 312 1.79 -7.11 15.97
N GLN A 313 0.60 -6.56 16.21
CA GLN A 313 -0.06 -6.53 17.53
C GLN A 313 -1.28 -7.48 17.60
N TYR A 314 -1.36 -8.49 16.74
CA TYR A 314 -2.50 -9.40 16.66
C TYR A 314 -2.85 -10.05 18.00
N GLU A 315 -1.87 -10.39 18.83
CA GLU A 315 -2.08 -10.90 20.20
C GLU A 315 -3.01 -10.01 21.06
N ARG A 316 -3.01 -8.69 20.81
CA ARG A 316 -3.89 -7.74 21.51
C ARG A 316 -5.29 -7.67 20.90
N MET A 317 -5.45 -8.12 19.63
CA MET A 317 -6.73 -8.05 18.92
C MET A 317 -7.67 -9.19 19.27
N ILE A 318 -7.14 -10.39 19.55
CA ILE A 318 -7.94 -11.61 19.81
C ILE A 318 -8.86 -11.50 21.03
N ASP A 319 -8.58 -10.58 21.95
CA ASP A 319 -9.37 -10.35 23.16
C ASP A 319 -10.39 -9.20 23.00
N ILE A 320 -10.65 -8.74 21.77
CA ILE A 320 -11.67 -7.71 21.53
C ILE A 320 -13.05 -8.36 21.55
N GLU A 321 -13.81 -8.15 22.63
CA GLU A 321 -15.14 -8.76 22.80
C GLU A 321 -16.25 -8.01 22.06
N ASN A 322 -16.11 -6.67 21.90
CA ASN A 322 -17.13 -5.79 21.34
C ASN A 322 -17.01 -5.55 19.84
N ALA A 323 -16.00 -6.14 19.19
CA ALA A 323 -15.81 -6.00 17.76
C ALA A 323 -15.59 -7.36 17.07
N GLU A 324 -15.79 -7.38 15.77
CA GLU A 324 -15.45 -8.44 14.85
C GLU A 324 -14.19 -8.04 14.08
N LEU A 325 -13.31 -8.99 13.81
CA LEU A 325 -12.13 -8.78 12.97
C LEU A 325 -12.43 -9.26 11.55
N LEU A 326 -12.26 -8.38 10.60
CA LEU A 326 -12.33 -8.70 9.17
C LEU A 326 -10.92 -8.66 8.60
N ALA A 327 -10.61 -9.49 7.59
CA ALA A 327 -9.33 -9.40 6.91
C ALA A 327 -9.48 -9.59 5.41
N THR A 328 -8.65 -8.87 4.64
CA THR A 328 -8.55 -8.99 3.20
C THR A 328 -7.11 -8.80 2.74
N LEU A 329 -6.75 -9.42 1.62
CA LEU A 329 -5.46 -9.22 0.99
C LEU A 329 -5.34 -7.76 0.52
N GLN A 330 -4.22 -7.12 0.83
CA GLN A 330 -3.94 -5.75 0.37
C GLN A 330 -3.30 -5.77 -1.02
N ASN A 331 -3.58 -4.74 -1.80
CA ASN A 331 -2.89 -4.46 -3.06
C ASN A 331 -1.45 -3.93 -2.81
N SER A 332 -0.70 -4.62 -1.97
CA SER A 332 0.64 -4.22 -1.57
C SER A 332 1.51 -5.42 -1.21
N TYR A 333 2.80 -5.27 -1.37
CA TYR A 333 3.80 -6.27 -0.97
C TYR A 333 5.06 -5.60 -0.43
N THR A 334 5.81 -6.34 0.39
CA THR A 334 7.16 -5.95 0.81
C THR A 334 8.20 -6.69 -0.02
N TYR A 335 9.39 -6.10 -0.15
CA TYR A 335 10.45 -6.65 -0.99
C TYR A 335 11.84 -6.21 -0.53
N VAL A 336 12.85 -6.94 -1.01
CA VAL A 336 14.25 -6.53 -1.01
C VAL A 336 14.65 -6.19 -2.44
N GLY A 337 15.06 -4.95 -2.68
CA GLY A 337 15.56 -4.49 -3.97
C GLY A 337 17.10 -4.50 -4.01
N PHE A 338 17.66 -4.81 -5.17
CA PHE A 338 19.10 -4.84 -5.43
C PHE A 338 19.51 -3.63 -6.28
N LYS A 339 20.51 -2.87 -5.84
CA LYS A 339 21.00 -1.71 -6.62
C LYS A 339 21.88 -2.22 -7.76
N LEU A 340 21.40 -2.08 -9.00
CA LEU A 340 22.02 -2.65 -10.20
C LEU A 340 22.43 -1.60 -11.23
N GLY A 341 22.35 -0.31 -10.89
CA GLY A 341 22.67 0.76 -11.80
C GLY A 341 22.35 2.13 -11.22
N LYS A 342 22.10 3.10 -12.09
CA LYS A 342 21.79 4.49 -11.74
C LYS A 342 20.70 5.07 -12.64
N TRP A 343 20.06 6.13 -12.18
CA TRP A 343 19.20 6.98 -12.98
C TRP A 343 20.07 7.94 -13.81
N ASP A 344 19.81 8.04 -15.10
CA ASP A 344 20.46 9.00 -16.00
C ASP A 344 19.53 10.20 -16.24
N GLU A 345 19.93 11.36 -15.74
CA GLU A 345 19.13 12.59 -15.85
C GLU A 345 19.07 13.16 -17.27
N GLU A 346 20.03 12.82 -18.12
CA GLU A 346 20.06 13.31 -19.51
C GLU A 346 19.11 12.51 -20.39
N THR A 347 19.15 11.18 -20.28
CA THR A 347 18.29 10.28 -21.06
C THR A 347 16.95 9.98 -20.40
N LYS A 348 16.77 10.36 -19.11
CA LYS A 348 15.60 10.02 -18.29
C LYS A 348 15.32 8.51 -18.24
N GLN A 349 16.37 7.73 -18.06
CA GLN A 349 16.30 6.27 -18.04
C GLN A 349 17.10 5.65 -16.90
N ASN A 350 16.68 4.46 -16.51
CA ASN A 350 17.46 3.56 -15.67
C ASN A 350 18.56 2.90 -16.50
N VAL A 351 19.82 3.06 -16.09
CA VAL A 351 21.00 2.53 -16.79
C VAL A 351 21.66 1.50 -15.88
N PRO A 352 21.58 0.20 -16.23
CA PRO A 352 22.27 -0.85 -15.49
C PRO A 352 23.78 -0.69 -15.49
N ASP A 353 24.41 -1.04 -14.36
CA ASP A 353 25.85 -1.09 -14.20
C ASP A 353 26.30 -2.57 -14.17
N PRO A 354 27.01 -3.06 -15.21
CA PRO A 354 27.47 -4.44 -15.24
C PRO A 354 28.54 -4.75 -14.17
N ASP A 355 29.15 -3.72 -13.60
CA ASP A 355 30.15 -3.83 -12.53
C ASP A 355 29.55 -3.59 -11.13
N ALA A 356 28.21 -3.48 -11.02
CA ALA A 356 27.55 -3.36 -9.73
C ALA A 356 27.89 -4.56 -8.84
N LYS A 357 28.09 -4.33 -7.54
CA LYS A 357 28.48 -5.37 -6.56
C LYS A 357 27.62 -6.64 -6.63
N LEU A 358 26.33 -6.49 -6.94
CA LEU A 358 25.35 -7.58 -7.03
C LEU A 358 24.89 -7.83 -8.49
N ALA A 359 25.75 -7.52 -9.50
CA ALA A 359 25.45 -7.72 -10.92
C ALA A 359 25.24 -9.21 -11.26
N ASP A 360 25.96 -10.13 -10.60
CA ASP A 360 25.75 -11.58 -10.80
C ASP A 360 24.40 -12.02 -10.20
N LYS A 361 23.48 -12.43 -11.06
CA LYS A 361 22.15 -12.86 -10.63
C LYS A 361 22.17 -14.08 -9.69
N ARG A 362 23.21 -14.92 -9.75
CA ARG A 362 23.34 -16.09 -8.84
C ARG A 362 23.46 -15.66 -7.39
N VAL A 363 24.13 -14.53 -7.13
CA VAL A 363 24.23 -13.95 -5.78
C VAL A 363 22.86 -13.44 -5.32
N ARG A 364 22.11 -12.72 -6.18
CA ARG A 364 20.76 -12.24 -5.85
C ARG A 364 19.78 -13.41 -5.61
N GLN A 365 19.86 -14.45 -6.44
CA GLN A 365 19.10 -15.69 -6.28
C GLN A 365 19.45 -16.39 -4.95
N ALA A 366 20.72 -16.45 -4.60
CA ALA A 366 21.17 -17.01 -3.32
C ALA A 366 20.64 -16.20 -2.14
N MET A 367 20.69 -14.87 -2.22
CA MET A 367 20.16 -13.99 -1.17
C MET A 367 18.65 -14.19 -0.98
N TRP A 368 17.87 -14.39 -2.05
CA TRP A 368 16.46 -14.70 -1.93
C TRP A 368 16.21 -16.09 -1.30
N HIS A 369 16.93 -17.14 -1.76
CA HIS A 369 16.84 -18.47 -1.14
C HIS A 369 17.25 -18.51 0.33
N ALA A 370 18.08 -17.57 0.79
CA ALA A 370 18.47 -17.45 2.19
C ALA A 370 17.38 -16.86 3.09
N MET A 371 16.43 -16.08 2.56
CA MET A 371 15.39 -15.42 3.35
C MET A 371 14.28 -16.38 3.78
N ASN A 372 14.11 -16.59 5.09
CA ASN A 372 13.02 -17.39 5.65
C ASN A 372 11.77 -16.55 5.88
N ASN A 373 11.11 -16.16 4.77
CA ASN A 373 9.93 -15.32 4.80
C ASN A 373 8.73 -15.96 5.54
N GLU A 374 8.62 -17.29 5.51
CA GLU A 374 7.62 -18.03 6.29
C GLU A 374 7.80 -17.78 7.80
N ALA A 375 9.02 -18.04 8.32
CA ALA A 375 9.30 -17.81 9.74
C ALA A 375 9.18 -16.34 10.14
N ILE A 376 9.49 -15.41 9.23
CA ILE A 376 9.32 -13.97 9.44
C ILE A 376 7.85 -13.60 9.52
N GLY A 377 7.01 -14.07 8.60
CA GLY A 377 5.56 -13.87 8.60
C GLY A 377 4.91 -14.39 9.88
N GLN A 378 5.31 -15.57 10.32
CA GLN A 378 4.84 -16.19 11.57
C GLN A 378 5.29 -15.39 12.81
N LYS A 379 6.59 -15.12 12.91
CA LYS A 379 7.20 -14.54 14.11
C LYS A 379 6.78 -13.10 14.37
N PHE A 380 6.71 -12.28 13.32
CA PHE A 380 6.46 -10.85 13.45
C PHE A 380 5.02 -10.45 13.16
N TYR A 381 4.26 -11.28 12.42
CA TYR A 381 2.92 -10.93 11.95
C TYR A 381 1.88 -12.02 12.18
N TYR A 382 2.20 -13.05 12.96
CA TYR A 382 1.28 -14.14 13.34
C TYR A 382 0.64 -14.86 12.15
N GLY A 383 1.28 -14.88 10.98
CA GLY A 383 0.72 -15.42 9.74
C GLY A 383 -0.14 -14.44 8.93
N LEU A 384 -0.42 -13.24 9.44
CA LEU A 384 -1.15 -12.19 8.71
C LEU A 384 -0.32 -11.51 7.62
N ARG A 385 0.89 -12.01 7.38
CA ARG A 385 1.70 -11.76 6.20
C ARG A 385 2.28 -13.08 5.74
N THR A 386 2.08 -13.38 4.46
CA THR A 386 2.46 -14.66 3.86
C THR A 386 3.63 -14.48 2.88
N PRO A 387 4.47 -15.50 2.67
CA PRO A 387 5.58 -15.41 1.72
C PRO A 387 5.10 -15.00 0.32
N ALA A 388 5.73 -13.96 -0.23
CA ALA A 388 5.46 -13.50 -1.57
C ALA A 388 6.26 -14.32 -2.60
N THR A 389 5.64 -14.59 -3.74
CA THR A 389 6.20 -15.43 -4.82
C THR A 389 6.58 -14.64 -6.06
N THR A 390 5.74 -13.67 -6.45
CA THR A 390 5.91 -12.84 -7.64
C THR A 390 5.55 -11.38 -7.36
N LEU A 391 5.80 -10.49 -8.33
CA LEU A 391 5.59 -9.06 -8.20
C LEU A 391 4.21 -8.60 -8.71
N ILE A 392 3.52 -9.41 -9.52
CA ILE A 392 2.06 -9.28 -9.73
C ILE A 392 1.42 -10.14 -8.64
N ILE A 393 0.79 -9.47 -7.69
CA ILE A 393 0.35 -10.05 -6.42
C ILE A 393 -0.99 -10.80 -6.56
N PRO A 394 -1.35 -11.73 -5.65
CA PRO A 394 -2.61 -12.46 -5.70
C PRO A 394 -3.88 -11.62 -5.65
N PHE A 395 -3.76 -10.34 -5.27
CA PHE A 395 -4.84 -9.36 -5.37
C PHE A 395 -5.37 -9.20 -6.81
N PHE A 396 -4.53 -9.39 -7.81
CA PHE A 396 -4.91 -9.44 -9.23
C PHE A 396 -5.06 -10.89 -9.67
N GLU A 397 -6.16 -11.54 -9.27
CA GLU A 397 -6.35 -12.98 -9.44
C GLU A 397 -6.16 -13.45 -10.89
N THR A 398 -6.67 -12.69 -11.85
CA THR A 398 -6.56 -13.00 -13.28
C THR A 398 -5.13 -12.99 -13.81
N PHE A 399 -4.25 -12.12 -13.24
CA PHE A 399 -2.91 -11.88 -13.76
C PHE A 399 -1.78 -12.41 -12.89
N HIS A 400 -2.09 -12.81 -11.65
CA HIS A 400 -1.13 -13.45 -10.77
C HIS A 400 -0.83 -14.88 -11.23
N ASP A 401 0.43 -15.21 -11.47
CA ASP A 401 0.84 -16.58 -11.75
C ASP A 401 0.94 -17.41 -10.46
N ALA A 402 -0.18 -17.99 -10.04
CA ALA A 402 -0.24 -18.86 -8.87
C ALA A 402 0.59 -20.15 -9.02
N SER A 403 1.01 -20.52 -10.23
CA SER A 403 1.88 -21.67 -10.49
C SER A 403 3.35 -21.36 -10.19
N ASN A 404 3.74 -20.08 -10.28
CA ASN A 404 5.08 -19.60 -9.98
C ASN A 404 5.28 -19.47 -8.46
N LYS A 405 6.08 -20.36 -7.89
CA LYS A 405 6.33 -20.41 -6.44
C LYS A 405 7.48 -19.50 -5.99
N GLY A 406 7.99 -18.65 -6.88
CA GLY A 406 9.15 -17.82 -6.58
C GLY A 406 10.37 -18.66 -6.17
N ARG A 407 11.10 -18.17 -5.18
CA ARG A 407 12.26 -18.88 -4.64
C ARG A 407 12.01 -19.21 -3.16
N ALA A 408 11.72 -20.47 -2.88
CA ALA A 408 11.52 -20.96 -1.52
C ALA A 408 12.80 -20.83 -0.68
N TYR A 409 12.63 -20.67 0.64
CA TYR A 409 13.74 -20.74 1.59
C TYR A 409 14.50 -22.07 1.44
N ASP A 410 15.77 -21.99 1.05
CA ASP A 410 16.67 -23.13 0.85
C ASP A 410 18.12 -22.65 1.03
N PRO A 411 18.61 -22.60 2.28
CA PRO A 411 19.97 -22.11 2.57
C PRO A 411 21.08 -22.97 1.94
N GLU A 412 20.85 -24.25 1.71
CA GLU A 412 21.86 -25.12 1.07
C GLU A 412 21.95 -24.81 -0.44
N LYS A 413 20.82 -24.53 -1.10
CA LYS A 413 20.82 -24.05 -2.47
C LYS A 413 21.45 -22.65 -2.59
N ALA A 414 21.20 -21.77 -1.61
CA ALA A 414 21.85 -20.46 -1.54
C ALA A 414 23.37 -20.59 -1.49
N LYS A 415 23.90 -21.43 -0.57
CA LYS A 415 25.33 -21.70 -0.47
C LYS A 415 25.92 -22.24 -1.78
N LYS A 416 25.21 -23.18 -2.41
CA LYS A 416 25.65 -23.75 -3.68
C LYS A 416 25.72 -22.70 -4.80
N LEU A 417 24.74 -21.80 -4.90
CA LEU A 417 24.74 -20.71 -5.89
C LEU A 417 25.93 -19.75 -5.68
N LEU A 418 26.28 -19.46 -4.41
CA LEU A 418 27.44 -18.65 -4.06
C LEU A 418 28.74 -19.36 -4.45
N ASP A 419 28.87 -20.68 -4.14
CA ASP A 419 30.02 -21.50 -4.55
C ASP A 419 30.16 -21.51 -6.08
N ASP A 420 29.08 -21.76 -6.82
CA ASP A 420 29.03 -21.76 -8.30
C ASP A 420 29.35 -20.38 -8.91
N ALA A 421 29.12 -19.29 -8.15
CA ALA A 421 29.48 -17.94 -8.52
C ALA A 421 30.91 -17.53 -8.14
N GLY A 422 31.62 -18.38 -7.36
CA GLY A 422 33.01 -18.14 -6.95
C GLY A 422 33.14 -17.36 -5.63
N TYR A 423 32.05 -17.13 -4.90
CA TYR A 423 32.10 -16.55 -3.56
C TYR A 423 32.39 -17.64 -2.53
N ILE A 424 33.57 -17.63 -1.95
CA ILE A 424 34.09 -18.72 -1.10
C ILE A 424 34.73 -18.11 0.14
N ASP A 425 34.48 -18.69 1.32
CA ASP A 425 35.23 -18.37 2.56
C ASP A 425 36.66 -18.92 2.43
N VAL A 426 37.61 -18.03 2.11
CA VAL A 426 39.00 -18.43 1.88
C VAL A 426 39.91 -18.27 3.11
N ASP A 427 39.53 -17.41 4.08
CA ASP A 427 40.32 -17.16 5.28
C ASP A 427 39.76 -17.87 6.53
N GLY A 428 38.56 -18.46 6.45
CA GLY A 428 37.93 -19.29 7.47
C GLY A 428 37.27 -18.51 8.59
N ASP A 429 36.89 -17.26 8.33
CA ASP A 429 36.17 -16.39 9.31
C ASP A 429 34.65 -16.63 9.33
N GLY A 430 34.13 -17.42 8.39
CA GLY A 430 32.72 -17.78 8.25
C GLY A 430 31.99 -16.92 7.23
N PHE A 431 32.61 -15.90 6.66
CA PHE A 431 32.08 -15.08 5.58
C PHE A 431 32.81 -15.39 4.26
N ARG A 432 32.14 -15.09 3.17
CA ARG A 432 32.61 -15.36 1.81
C ARG A 432 33.27 -14.12 1.22
N GLU A 433 34.42 -14.29 0.59
CA GLU A 433 35.05 -13.31 -0.27
C GLU A 433 34.42 -13.32 -1.66
N ASP A 434 34.61 -12.22 -2.40
CA ASP A 434 34.28 -12.13 -3.82
C ASP A 434 35.22 -13.05 -4.67
N PRO A 435 34.90 -13.26 -5.97
CA PRO A 435 35.73 -14.10 -6.85
C PRO A 435 37.18 -13.65 -7.00
N ASP A 436 37.50 -12.39 -6.67
CA ASP A 436 38.84 -11.81 -6.70
C ASP A 436 39.57 -11.99 -5.32
N GLY A 437 38.88 -12.52 -4.32
CA GLY A 437 39.38 -12.75 -2.97
C GLY A 437 39.37 -11.52 -2.07
N ASN A 438 38.54 -10.54 -2.38
CA ASN A 438 38.33 -9.39 -1.50
C ASN A 438 37.14 -9.62 -0.56
N GLU A 439 37.18 -8.96 0.60
CA GLU A 439 36.05 -8.96 1.53
C GLU A 439 34.75 -8.54 0.84
N PHE A 440 33.71 -9.39 0.94
CA PHE A 440 32.40 -9.14 0.35
C PHE A 440 31.40 -8.69 1.42
N VAL A 441 31.21 -7.38 1.55
CA VAL A 441 30.25 -6.77 2.49
C VAL A 441 29.10 -6.13 1.74
N VAL A 442 27.87 -6.47 2.13
CA VAL A 442 26.63 -5.92 1.55
C VAL A 442 26.01 -4.92 2.51
N ASN A 443 25.79 -3.70 2.04
CA ASN A 443 25.14 -2.64 2.81
C ASN A 443 23.64 -2.67 2.60
N PHE A 444 22.91 -2.85 3.70
CA PHE A 444 21.45 -2.99 3.73
C PHE A 444 20.78 -1.73 4.29
N ALA A 445 20.00 -1.05 3.45
CA ALA A 445 19.15 0.04 3.88
C ALA A 445 17.77 -0.48 4.28
N SER A 446 17.32 -0.15 5.48
CA SER A 446 15.98 -0.47 5.98
C SER A 446 15.40 0.72 6.76
N MET A 447 14.07 0.82 6.76
CA MET A 447 13.37 1.92 7.41
C MET A 447 13.21 1.70 8.92
N SER A 448 13.31 2.80 9.68
CA SER A 448 12.86 2.85 11.06
C SER A 448 11.34 3.02 11.12
N GLY A 449 10.73 2.52 12.18
CA GLY A 449 9.30 2.66 12.44
C GLY A 449 8.75 1.44 13.19
N GLY A 450 7.99 1.67 14.25
CA GLY A 450 7.45 0.62 15.10
C GLY A 450 8.51 -0.23 15.84
N ASP A 451 8.05 -1.05 16.77
CA ASP A 451 8.92 -1.84 17.67
C ASP A 451 9.61 -3.01 16.96
N ILE A 452 9.06 -3.45 15.82
CA ILE A 452 9.58 -4.62 15.08
C ILE A 452 10.60 -4.25 13.99
N ALA A 453 10.79 -2.97 13.64
CA ALA A 453 11.63 -2.58 12.50
C ALA A 453 13.07 -3.07 12.64
N GLU A 454 13.72 -2.83 13.79
CA GLU A 454 15.08 -3.28 14.02
C GLU A 454 15.18 -4.81 14.16
N PRO A 455 14.35 -5.52 14.98
CA PRO A 455 14.34 -6.97 15.01
C PRO A 455 14.09 -7.64 13.65
N LEU A 456 13.25 -7.06 12.80
CA LEU A 456 12.99 -7.56 11.45
C LEU A 456 14.22 -7.43 10.55
N ALA A 457 14.86 -6.26 10.53
CA ALA A 457 16.08 -6.03 9.77
C ALA A 457 17.20 -7.01 10.22
N GLN A 458 17.36 -7.21 11.54
CA GLN A 458 18.32 -8.17 12.08
C GLN A 458 18.00 -9.62 11.70
N ALA A 459 16.72 -10.00 11.60
CA ALA A 459 16.33 -11.33 11.16
C ALA A 459 16.75 -11.60 9.71
N TYR A 460 16.60 -10.63 8.80
CA TYR A 460 17.10 -10.76 7.42
C TYR A 460 18.62 -10.79 7.37
N ILE A 461 19.32 -9.94 8.12
CA ILE A 461 20.79 -9.95 8.21
C ILE A 461 21.27 -11.34 8.64
N GLN A 462 20.70 -11.91 9.70
CA GLN A 462 21.05 -13.25 10.17
C GLN A 462 20.82 -14.32 9.09
N ASN A 463 19.72 -14.26 8.33
CA ASN A 463 19.46 -15.22 7.25
C ASN A 463 20.56 -15.19 6.17
N TRP A 464 21.09 -14.03 5.83
CA TRP A 464 22.19 -13.90 4.87
C TRP A 464 23.54 -14.33 5.48
N GLU A 465 23.80 -14.01 6.75
CA GLU A 465 25.00 -14.45 7.46
C GLU A 465 25.05 -15.99 7.61
N ASP A 466 23.91 -16.66 7.80
CA ASP A 466 23.82 -18.13 7.88
C ASP A 466 24.28 -18.84 6.59
N VAL A 467 24.32 -18.12 5.47
CA VAL A 467 24.85 -18.62 4.19
C VAL A 467 26.22 -18.04 3.84
N GLY A 468 26.82 -17.27 4.76
CA GLY A 468 28.16 -16.71 4.65
C GLY A 468 28.24 -15.35 3.94
N ILE A 469 27.13 -14.62 3.78
CA ILE A 469 27.15 -13.25 3.24
C ILE A 469 27.21 -12.26 4.40
N LYS A 470 28.27 -11.47 4.48
CA LYS A 470 28.41 -10.41 5.47
C LYS A 470 27.52 -9.23 5.11
N VAL A 471 26.51 -8.94 5.96
CA VAL A 471 25.56 -7.85 5.74
C VAL A 471 25.59 -6.86 6.91
N GLN A 472 25.57 -5.58 6.61
CA GLN A 472 25.53 -4.53 7.63
C GLN A 472 24.49 -3.46 7.26
N LEU A 473 23.90 -2.81 8.27
CA LEU A 473 23.00 -1.69 8.02
C LEU A 473 23.76 -0.53 7.38
N THR A 474 23.20 0.05 6.33
CA THR A 474 23.70 1.29 5.71
C THR A 474 23.86 2.37 6.77
N ASN A 475 25.05 2.96 6.86
CA ASN A 475 25.40 3.95 7.89
C ASN A 475 25.22 3.44 9.35
N GLY A 476 25.17 2.12 9.56
CA GLY A 476 25.06 1.48 10.88
C GLY A 476 23.72 1.68 11.58
N ARG A 477 22.65 2.06 10.87
CA ARG A 477 21.33 2.36 11.46
C ARG A 477 20.19 2.15 10.47
N LEU A 478 18.96 2.11 11.00
CA LEU A 478 17.73 2.27 10.22
C LEU A 478 17.53 3.75 9.84
N HIS A 479 16.81 4.00 8.76
CA HIS A 479 16.58 5.32 8.19
C HIS A 479 15.11 5.74 8.36
N GLU A 480 14.89 7.02 8.65
CA GLU A 480 13.56 7.62 8.62
C GLU A 480 13.01 7.58 7.18
N PHE A 481 11.68 7.48 7.02
CA PHE A 481 10.99 7.23 5.75
C PHE A 481 11.44 8.16 4.61
N ASN A 482 11.36 9.47 4.80
CA ASN A 482 11.72 10.43 3.76
C ASN A 482 13.22 10.36 3.41
N SER A 483 14.07 10.26 4.44
CA SER A 483 15.52 10.11 4.26
C SER A 483 15.88 8.83 3.51
N PHE A 484 15.15 7.73 3.77
CA PHE A 484 15.35 6.47 3.08
C PHE A 484 15.05 6.57 1.57
N TYR A 485 13.89 7.13 1.20
CA TYR A 485 13.55 7.28 -0.22
C TYR A 485 14.42 8.32 -0.92
N ASP A 486 14.78 9.42 -0.26
CA ASP A 486 15.75 10.39 -0.75
C ASP A 486 17.11 9.75 -1.13
N MET A 487 17.59 8.80 -0.32
CA MET A 487 18.83 8.06 -0.59
C MET A 487 18.67 7.15 -1.81
N LEU A 488 17.53 6.48 -1.96
CA LEU A 488 17.24 5.61 -3.11
C LEU A 488 17.11 6.39 -4.42
N GLU A 489 16.40 7.52 -4.39
CA GLU A 489 16.21 8.39 -5.55
C GLU A 489 17.53 8.97 -6.06
N LYS A 490 18.42 9.34 -5.15
CA LYS A 490 19.74 9.92 -5.44
C LYS A 490 20.82 8.87 -5.72
N ASP A 491 20.44 7.58 -5.77
CA ASP A 491 21.37 6.47 -5.99
C ASP A 491 22.57 6.50 -5.04
N ASP A 492 22.32 6.64 -3.71
CA ASP A 492 23.37 6.67 -2.69
C ASP A 492 24.30 5.46 -2.84
N PRO A 493 25.62 5.67 -3.07
CA PRO A 493 26.56 4.58 -3.30
C PRO A 493 26.81 3.68 -2.07
N ASN A 494 26.30 4.08 -0.90
CA ASN A 494 26.40 3.26 0.32
C ASN A 494 25.24 2.27 0.45
N ILE A 495 24.37 2.14 -0.54
CA ILE A 495 23.28 1.16 -0.56
C ILE A 495 23.57 0.12 -1.63
N ASP A 496 23.67 -1.15 -1.21
CA ASP A 496 23.74 -2.30 -2.12
C ASP A 496 22.38 -2.99 -2.25
N ILE A 497 21.66 -3.13 -1.14
CA ILE A 497 20.29 -3.64 -1.07
C ILE A 497 19.43 -2.78 -0.16
N TYR A 498 18.12 -2.84 -0.36
CA TYR A 498 17.18 -2.10 0.46
C TYR A 498 15.86 -2.85 0.65
N GLN A 499 15.21 -2.68 1.80
CA GLN A 499 13.88 -3.24 2.08
C GLN A 499 12.82 -2.17 1.92
N GLY A 500 11.90 -2.37 1.01
CA GLY A 500 10.80 -1.45 0.73
C GLY A 500 9.44 -2.14 0.70
N ALA A 501 8.41 -1.35 0.40
CA ALA A 501 7.06 -1.82 0.13
C ALA A 501 6.47 -1.02 -1.03
N TRP A 502 5.65 -1.68 -1.84
CA TRP A 502 4.86 -1.02 -2.88
C TRP A 502 3.37 -1.27 -2.69
N GLY A 503 2.58 -0.21 -2.85
CA GLY A 503 1.18 -0.34 -3.22
C GLY A 503 1.09 -0.36 -4.74
N THR A 504 0.38 -1.35 -5.29
CA THR A 504 0.33 -1.59 -6.74
C THR A 504 -0.78 -0.80 -7.45
N GLY A 505 -1.63 -0.10 -6.69
CA GLY A 505 -2.80 0.57 -7.30
C GLY A 505 -3.87 -0.44 -7.73
N THR A 506 -4.62 -0.07 -8.76
CA THR A 506 -5.73 -0.86 -9.33
C THR A 506 -5.37 -1.52 -10.66
N ASP A 507 -4.20 -1.23 -11.22
CA ASP A 507 -3.70 -1.79 -12.48
C ASP A 507 -2.56 -2.79 -12.20
N PRO A 508 -2.61 -4.02 -12.73
CA PRO A 508 -1.54 -5.00 -12.58
C PRO A 508 -0.28 -4.64 -13.37
N ASP A 509 -0.33 -3.62 -14.25
CA ASP A 509 0.81 -3.23 -15.09
C ASP A 509 2.03 -2.84 -14.24
N PRO A 510 3.15 -3.55 -14.42
CA PRO A 510 4.35 -3.28 -13.63
C PRO A 510 5.24 -2.16 -14.20
N GLU A 511 4.90 -1.54 -15.35
CA GLU A 511 5.77 -0.58 -16.02
C GLU A 511 6.17 0.60 -15.12
N GLY A 512 5.22 1.17 -14.38
CA GLY A 512 5.46 2.32 -13.50
C GLY A 512 6.47 2.07 -12.38
N LEU A 513 6.71 0.78 -12.03
CA LEU A 513 7.64 0.37 -10.98
C LEU A 513 8.93 -0.26 -11.52
N TYR A 514 8.89 -0.90 -12.69
CA TYR A 514 9.99 -1.72 -13.20
C TYR A 514 10.39 -1.41 -14.65
N GLY A 515 9.75 -0.42 -15.26
CA GLY A 515 10.09 0.06 -16.60
C GLY A 515 11.45 0.78 -16.66
N ARG A 516 12.03 0.83 -17.86
CA ARG A 516 13.30 1.54 -18.12
C ARG A 516 13.20 3.03 -17.79
N THR A 517 12.04 3.64 -18.03
CA THR A 517 11.78 5.07 -17.78
C THR A 517 11.13 5.35 -16.43
N ALA A 518 10.82 4.31 -15.66
CA ALA A 518 10.18 4.45 -14.36
C ALA A 518 11.16 4.98 -13.31
N LYS A 519 10.89 6.17 -12.75
CA LYS A 519 11.69 6.75 -11.67
C LYS A 519 11.65 5.91 -10.39
N PHE A 520 10.52 5.24 -10.13
CA PHE A 520 10.33 4.34 -8.98
C PHE A 520 11.07 3.00 -9.11
N ASN A 521 11.68 2.72 -10.26
CA ASN A 521 12.56 1.57 -10.42
C ASN A 521 13.89 1.80 -9.69
N TYR A 522 13.86 1.83 -8.37
CA TYR A 522 15.04 2.10 -7.54
C TYR A 522 16.13 1.04 -7.65
N THR A 523 15.85 -0.13 -8.22
CA THR A 523 16.87 -1.13 -8.55
C THR A 523 17.74 -0.71 -9.73
N ARG A 524 17.22 0.16 -10.58
CA ARG A 524 17.83 0.58 -11.86
C ARG A 524 18.02 -0.57 -12.84
N TYR A 525 17.31 -1.69 -12.62
CA TYR A 525 17.29 -2.80 -13.57
C TYR A 525 16.60 -2.38 -14.86
N ALA A 526 17.21 -2.73 -15.99
CA ALA A 526 16.60 -2.62 -17.31
C ALA A 526 17.20 -3.68 -18.24
N SER A 527 16.38 -4.30 -19.05
CA SER A 527 16.81 -5.23 -20.10
C SER A 527 15.86 -5.13 -21.29
N GLU A 528 16.33 -5.51 -22.49
CA GLU A 528 15.49 -5.52 -23.67
C GLU A 528 14.31 -6.48 -23.56
N GLU A 529 14.44 -7.57 -22.80
CA GLU A 529 13.38 -8.55 -22.59
C GLU A 529 12.32 -7.99 -21.65
N ASN A 530 12.71 -7.30 -20.56
CA ASN A 530 11.79 -6.59 -19.69
C ASN A 530 10.99 -5.55 -20.47
N ASP A 531 11.67 -4.71 -21.26
CA ASP A 531 11.04 -3.65 -22.05
C ASP A 531 9.99 -4.23 -23.02
N LYS A 532 10.32 -5.33 -23.73
CA LYS A 532 9.41 -6.00 -24.66
C LYS A 532 8.19 -6.59 -23.98
N LEU A 533 8.34 -7.17 -22.78
CA LEU A 533 7.21 -7.76 -22.05
C LEU A 533 6.29 -6.67 -21.48
N LEU A 534 6.86 -5.56 -20.98
CA LEU A 534 6.07 -4.41 -20.53
C LEU A 534 5.29 -3.76 -21.67
N GLU A 535 5.95 -3.54 -22.83
CA GLU A 535 5.30 -3.03 -24.05
C GLU A 535 4.19 -3.97 -24.52
N ALA A 536 4.44 -5.29 -24.55
CA ALA A 536 3.44 -6.26 -24.96
C ALA A 536 2.24 -6.31 -24.00
N GLY A 537 2.43 -6.13 -22.71
CA GLY A 537 1.36 -6.08 -21.69
C GLY A 537 0.43 -4.87 -21.82
N ASN A 538 0.87 -3.83 -22.53
CA ASN A 538 0.12 -2.61 -22.82
C ASN A 538 -0.23 -2.44 -24.32
N SER A 539 0.09 -3.42 -25.16
CA SER A 539 -0.21 -3.37 -26.58
C SER A 539 -1.72 -3.54 -26.87
N PRO A 540 -2.18 -3.16 -28.07
CA PRO A 540 -3.57 -3.41 -28.47
C PRO A 540 -4.00 -4.89 -28.38
N GLU A 541 -3.07 -5.83 -28.56
CA GLU A 541 -3.34 -7.27 -28.41
C GLU A 541 -3.67 -7.64 -26.97
N ALA A 542 -3.20 -6.87 -26.00
CA ALA A 542 -3.42 -7.09 -24.57
C ALA A 542 -4.84 -6.76 -24.07
N PHE A 543 -5.74 -6.25 -24.95
CA PHE A 543 -7.17 -6.27 -24.69
C PHE A 543 -7.77 -7.69 -24.70
N ASP A 544 -7.06 -8.67 -25.30
CA ASP A 544 -7.31 -10.09 -25.07
C ASP A 544 -6.71 -10.46 -23.71
N GLU A 545 -7.57 -10.76 -22.74
CA GLU A 545 -7.17 -11.07 -21.37
C GLU A 545 -6.24 -12.29 -21.29
N ASP A 546 -6.48 -13.34 -22.10
CA ASP A 546 -5.63 -14.52 -22.15
C ASP A 546 -4.23 -14.16 -22.65
N TYR A 547 -4.14 -13.32 -23.69
CA TYR A 547 -2.85 -12.81 -24.18
C TYR A 547 -2.12 -11.98 -23.11
N ARG A 548 -2.82 -11.02 -22.46
CA ARG A 548 -2.23 -10.17 -21.42
C ARG A 548 -1.72 -11.01 -20.24
N ARG A 549 -2.51 -11.99 -19.81
CA ARG A 549 -2.12 -12.94 -18.76
C ARG A 549 -0.87 -13.73 -19.13
N ASP A 550 -0.79 -14.26 -20.36
CA ASP A 550 0.38 -15.00 -20.84
C ASP A 550 1.64 -14.12 -20.89
N VAL A 551 1.51 -12.85 -21.26
CA VAL A 551 2.61 -11.88 -21.24
C VAL A 551 3.07 -11.62 -19.80
N TYR A 552 2.14 -11.36 -18.90
CA TYR A 552 2.47 -11.09 -17.50
C TYR A 552 3.01 -12.32 -16.76
N ASN A 553 2.60 -13.53 -17.12
CA ASN A 553 3.22 -14.74 -16.60
C ASN A 553 4.69 -14.83 -17.01
N LYS A 554 5.03 -14.58 -18.27
CA LYS A 554 6.43 -14.53 -18.74
C LYS A 554 7.23 -13.42 -18.06
N TRP A 555 6.61 -12.27 -17.80
CA TRP A 555 7.27 -11.19 -17.06
C TRP A 555 7.54 -11.60 -15.61
N GLN A 556 6.60 -12.24 -14.93
CA GLN A 556 6.81 -12.79 -13.58
C GLN A 556 7.92 -13.84 -13.56
N GLU A 557 7.99 -14.73 -14.55
CA GLU A 557 9.09 -15.70 -14.72
C GLU A 557 10.43 -14.99 -14.89
N LEU A 558 10.51 -13.95 -15.74
CA LEU A 558 11.72 -13.16 -15.95
C LEU A 558 12.19 -12.52 -14.63
N MET A 559 11.28 -11.89 -13.88
CA MET A 559 11.62 -11.23 -12.61
C MET A 559 12.08 -12.21 -11.54
N VAL A 560 11.53 -13.42 -11.48
CA VAL A 560 11.98 -14.49 -10.59
C VAL A 560 13.34 -15.05 -11.03
N GLU A 561 13.66 -15.06 -12.33
CA GLU A 561 14.97 -15.52 -12.82
C GLU A 561 16.07 -14.46 -12.62
N GLU A 562 15.82 -13.22 -12.99
CA GLU A 562 16.80 -12.13 -12.91
C GLU A 562 16.98 -11.54 -11.50
N VAL A 563 15.93 -11.62 -10.67
CA VAL A 563 15.90 -11.14 -9.28
C VAL A 563 16.44 -9.70 -9.13
N PRO A 564 15.93 -8.72 -9.87
CA PRO A 564 16.23 -7.34 -9.52
C PRO A 564 15.56 -6.93 -8.20
N VAL A 565 14.46 -7.60 -7.89
CA VAL A 565 13.68 -7.50 -6.66
C VAL A 565 13.33 -8.89 -6.18
N ALA A 566 13.54 -9.16 -4.89
CA ALA A 566 13.04 -10.35 -4.21
C ALA A 566 11.79 -9.97 -3.40
N PRO A 567 10.58 -10.32 -3.84
CA PRO A 567 9.38 -10.11 -3.02
C PRO A 567 9.51 -10.91 -1.71
N THR A 568 9.08 -10.31 -0.60
CA THR A 568 9.22 -10.94 0.71
C THR A 568 7.88 -11.41 1.26
N LEU A 569 6.92 -10.50 1.44
CA LEU A 569 5.63 -10.83 2.06
C LEU A 569 4.49 -10.12 1.34
N TYR A 570 3.41 -10.85 1.06
CA TYR A 570 2.08 -10.31 0.83
C TYR A 570 1.46 -9.93 2.17
N ARG A 571 0.54 -8.96 2.17
CA ARG A 571 0.01 -8.35 3.37
C ARG A 571 -1.50 -8.48 3.44
N TYR A 572 -2.03 -8.86 4.59
CA TYR A 572 -3.45 -8.75 4.89
C TYR A 572 -3.72 -7.51 5.74
N ALA A 573 -4.74 -6.75 5.36
CA ALA A 573 -5.32 -5.71 6.21
C ALA A 573 -6.28 -6.37 7.21
N VAL A 574 -6.19 -5.99 8.48
CA VAL A 574 -7.14 -6.42 9.50
C VAL A 574 -7.95 -5.22 9.96
N HIS A 575 -9.26 -5.27 9.78
CA HIS A 575 -10.20 -4.26 10.24
C HIS A 575 -10.89 -4.73 11.52
N GLY A 576 -10.94 -3.87 12.51
CA GLY A 576 -11.75 -4.10 13.71
C GLY A 576 -13.06 -3.34 13.61
N VAL A 577 -14.20 -4.03 13.63
CA VAL A 577 -15.51 -3.43 13.43
C VAL A 577 -16.41 -3.77 14.62
N ASN A 578 -16.94 -2.74 15.30
CA ASN A 578 -17.84 -2.93 16.43
C ASN A 578 -19.07 -3.73 16.01
N LYS A 579 -19.47 -4.69 16.83
CA LYS A 579 -20.59 -5.61 16.55
C LYS A 579 -21.95 -4.92 16.33
N ARG A 580 -22.07 -3.63 16.68
CA ARG A 580 -23.27 -2.85 16.38
C ARG A 580 -23.33 -2.34 14.93
N VAL A 581 -22.21 -2.38 14.19
CA VAL A 581 -22.15 -1.93 12.80
C VAL A 581 -22.76 -2.99 11.89
N THR A 582 -23.59 -2.58 10.95
CA THR A 582 -24.23 -3.42 9.93
C THR A 582 -23.89 -2.93 8.53
N ASN A 583 -23.94 -3.80 7.53
CA ASN A 583 -23.60 -3.51 6.13
C ASN A 583 -22.19 -2.91 5.96
N TYR A 584 -21.21 -3.38 6.72
CA TYR A 584 -19.81 -3.04 6.52
C TYR A 584 -19.06 -4.19 5.87
N THR A 585 -18.38 -3.91 4.78
CA THR A 585 -17.59 -4.89 4.04
C THR A 585 -16.24 -4.32 3.63
N ILE A 586 -15.25 -5.21 3.51
CA ILE A 586 -13.94 -4.96 2.88
C ILE A 586 -13.71 -5.91 1.70
N ASP A 587 -14.75 -6.63 1.29
CA ASP A 587 -14.75 -7.46 0.09
C ASP A 587 -14.88 -6.56 -1.15
N PRO A 588 -13.87 -6.52 -2.04
CA PRO A 588 -13.90 -5.66 -3.23
C PRO A 588 -14.96 -6.10 -4.24
N THR A 589 -15.50 -7.32 -4.13
CA THR A 589 -16.54 -7.85 -5.01
C THR A 589 -17.95 -7.63 -4.47
N SER A 590 -18.07 -7.08 -3.25
CA SER A 590 -19.36 -6.86 -2.58
C SER A 590 -20.16 -5.74 -3.24
N GLU A 591 -21.47 -5.96 -3.39
CA GLU A 591 -22.42 -4.93 -3.83
C GLU A 591 -22.78 -3.92 -2.72
N ILE A 592 -22.39 -4.20 -1.45
CA ILE A 592 -22.65 -3.28 -0.33
C ILE A 592 -21.84 -1.99 -0.49
N GLN A 593 -22.57 -0.88 -0.45
CA GLN A 593 -22.00 0.45 -0.67
C GLN A 593 -21.86 1.25 0.64
N LEU A 594 -21.00 2.26 0.64
CA LEU A 594 -20.71 3.10 1.82
C LEU A 594 -21.96 3.73 2.44
N TYR A 595 -22.95 4.13 1.62
CA TYR A 595 -24.19 4.76 2.08
C TYR A 595 -25.14 3.80 2.82
N GLU A 596 -24.94 2.49 2.66
CA GLU A 596 -25.77 1.45 3.30
C GLU A 596 -25.27 1.07 4.70
N ILE A 597 -24.04 1.49 5.07
CA ILE A 597 -23.49 1.24 6.40
C ILE A 597 -24.41 1.85 7.45
N GLY A 598 -24.79 1.03 8.42
CA GLY A 598 -25.65 1.43 9.53
C GLY A 598 -25.13 0.95 10.87
N VAL A 599 -25.89 1.22 11.93
CA VAL A 599 -25.65 0.72 13.27
C VAL A 599 -26.95 0.20 13.88
N THR A 600 -26.88 -0.87 14.66
CA THR A 600 -27.99 -1.39 15.47
C THR A 600 -27.92 -0.84 16.90
N GLU A 601 -28.97 -1.09 17.74
CA GLU A 601 -29.02 -0.66 19.15
C GLU A 601 -27.89 -1.26 20.00
#